data_5d5d02e5da7dab1c2c47e54cc4190f02
#
_entry.id   5d5d02e5da7dab1c2c47e54cc4190f02
#
_cell.length_a   1.000
_cell.length_b   1.000
_cell.length_c   1.000
_cell.angle_alpha   90.00
_cell.angle_beta   90.00
_cell.angle_gamma   90.00
#
_symmetry.space_group_name_H-M   'P 1'
#
loop_
_entity.id
_entity.type
_entity.pdbx_description
1 polymer ?
#
loop_
_entity_poly.entity_id
_entity_poly.type
_entity_poly.pdbx_seq_one_letter_code
_entity_poly.pdbx_strand_id
1 'polypeptide(L)'
;MVLLVVDTQKGIVDERLYAFEKFVSNIRELIRTAREQGIEVVYVQHDDGPGTGFSIGDDEFEVYSGFAPLLTEKRFVKTVCSAFKKESGLLEYLTEKGEKDVMICGIMTDFCINATVEAGFEHGLHMIVPAYANSTQDNEYMTGEQSYHYYNEFLWPDRYADCVPMEKALELLKK
;
A
#
# COMPACT_ATOMS: atom_id res chain seq x y z
N MET A 1 13.56 -1.83 -7.49
CA MET A 1 12.52 -1.94 -6.44
C MET A 1 11.85 -0.60 -6.21
N VAL A 2 10.54 -0.59 -5.98
CA VAL A 2 9.79 0.60 -5.54
C VAL A 2 9.07 0.32 -4.23
N LEU A 3 8.84 1.34 -3.41
CA LEU A 3 7.92 1.30 -2.26
C LEU A 3 6.57 1.88 -2.71
N LEU A 4 5.54 1.06 -2.75
CA LEU A 4 4.18 1.42 -3.14
C LEU A 4 3.32 1.67 -1.90
N VAL A 5 2.87 2.91 -1.72
CA VAL A 5 2.02 3.36 -0.60
C VAL A 5 0.59 3.54 -1.11
N VAL A 6 -0.32 2.66 -0.67
CA VAL A 6 -1.68 2.54 -1.22
C VAL A 6 -2.72 3.05 -0.26
N ASP A 7 -3.54 4.01 -0.73
CA ASP A 7 -4.75 4.53 -0.09
C ASP A 7 -4.56 5.01 1.36
N THR A 8 -3.40 5.55 1.67
CA THR A 8 -3.11 6.09 3.01
C THR A 8 -3.66 7.51 3.17
N GLN A 9 -4.95 7.70 2.87
CA GLN A 9 -5.64 8.98 2.84
C GLN A 9 -6.26 9.34 4.19
N LYS A 10 -6.41 10.63 4.47
CA LYS A 10 -6.88 11.17 5.76
C LYS A 10 -8.25 10.60 6.18
N GLY A 11 -9.17 10.43 5.24
CA GLY A 11 -10.53 9.97 5.54
C GLY A 11 -10.63 8.52 6.02
N ILE A 12 -9.57 7.73 5.86
CA ILE A 12 -9.57 6.29 6.17
C ILE A 12 -8.41 5.82 7.06
N VAL A 13 -7.43 6.68 7.34
CA VAL A 13 -6.32 6.36 8.26
C VAL A 13 -6.64 6.87 9.67
N ASP A 14 -7.19 6.01 10.51
CA ASP A 14 -7.57 6.31 11.89
C ASP A 14 -7.45 5.10 12.83
N GLU A 15 -7.76 5.30 14.10
CA GLU A 15 -7.61 4.32 15.19
C GLU A 15 -8.51 3.08 15.07
N ARG A 16 -9.45 3.04 14.13
CA ARG A 16 -10.27 1.86 13.84
C ARG A 16 -9.48 0.77 13.10
N LEU A 17 -8.33 1.11 12.54
CA LEU A 17 -7.44 0.16 11.87
C LEU A 17 -6.77 -0.77 12.88
N TYR A 18 -6.73 -2.07 12.58
CA TYR A 18 -6.02 -3.04 13.40
C TYR A 18 -4.55 -2.66 13.59
N ALA A 19 -4.06 -2.76 14.83
CA ALA A 19 -2.70 -2.43 15.21
C ALA A 19 -2.22 -1.04 14.73
N PHE A 20 -3.10 -0.03 14.77
CA PHE A 20 -2.94 1.30 14.18
C PHE A 20 -1.57 1.94 14.46
N GLU A 21 -1.12 1.98 15.71
CA GLU A 21 0.16 2.61 16.05
C GLU A 21 1.35 1.91 15.41
N LYS A 22 1.33 0.58 15.39
CA LYS A 22 2.36 -0.23 14.75
C LYS A 22 2.35 -0.05 13.24
N PHE A 23 1.17 -0.04 12.63
CA PHE A 23 0.96 0.27 11.22
C PHE A 23 1.55 1.64 10.85
N VAL A 24 1.20 2.68 11.60
CA VAL A 24 1.71 4.04 11.34
C VAL A 24 3.23 4.11 11.51
N SER A 25 3.77 3.50 12.57
CA SER A 25 5.21 3.47 12.81
C SER A 25 5.96 2.77 11.69
N ASN A 26 5.46 1.60 11.24
CA ASN A 26 6.11 0.80 10.21
C ASN A 26 6.11 1.50 8.84
N ILE A 27 5.00 2.10 8.44
CA ILE A 27 4.95 2.83 7.16
C ILE A 27 5.91 4.04 7.18
N ARG A 28 5.95 4.79 8.28
CA ARG A 28 6.90 5.90 8.42
C ARG A 28 8.35 5.43 8.27
N GLU A 29 8.68 4.31 8.90
CA GLU A 29 10.02 3.73 8.84
C GLU A 29 10.37 3.25 7.42
N LEU A 30 9.43 2.59 6.72
CA LEU A 30 9.62 2.18 5.32
C LEU A 30 9.84 3.39 4.40
N ILE A 31 9.00 4.41 4.50
CA ILE A 31 9.11 5.63 3.69
C ILE A 31 10.45 6.34 3.97
N ARG A 32 10.81 6.50 5.24
CA ARG A 32 12.07 7.11 5.63
C ARG A 32 13.26 6.34 5.05
N THR A 33 13.28 5.02 5.22
CA THR A 33 14.37 4.17 4.75
C THR A 33 14.46 4.16 3.22
N ALA A 34 13.33 4.05 2.52
CA ALA A 34 13.31 4.11 1.06
C ALA A 34 13.91 5.42 0.55
N ARG A 35 13.51 6.56 1.13
CA ARG A 35 14.06 7.90 0.78
C ARG A 35 15.57 7.99 1.05
N GLU A 36 16.04 7.52 2.21
CA GLU A 36 17.46 7.52 2.58
C GLU A 36 18.31 6.67 1.63
N GLN A 37 17.74 5.60 1.09
CA GLN A 37 18.43 4.67 0.18
C GLN A 37 18.20 5.01 -1.31
N GLY A 38 17.47 6.06 -1.63
CA GLY A 38 17.17 6.44 -3.01
C GLY A 38 16.21 5.49 -3.72
N ILE A 39 15.48 4.66 -2.96
CA ILE A 39 14.38 3.84 -3.48
C ILE A 39 13.18 4.74 -3.74
N GLU A 40 12.59 4.62 -4.91
CA GLU A 40 11.44 5.43 -5.27
C GLU A 40 10.21 5.08 -4.42
N VAL A 41 9.59 6.12 -3.84
CA VAL A 41 8.31 6.01 -3.15
C VAL A 41 7.21 6.47 -4.09
N VAL A 42 6.25 5.60 -4.34
CA VAL A 42 5.12 5.83 -5.24
C VAL A 42 3.82 5.75 -4.45
N TYR A 43 2.97 6.75 -4.58
CA TYR A 43 1.67 6.80 -3.91
C TYR A 43 0.54 6.46 -4.88
N VAL A 44 -0.44 5.72 -4.36
CA VAL A 44 -1.72 5.51 -5.04
C VAL A 44 -2.84 5.97 -4.12
N GLN A 45 -3.77 6.74 -4.65
CA GLN A 45 -4.91 7.27 -3.91
C GLN A 45 -6.22 6.81 -4.57
N HIS A 46 -7.18 6.42 -3.75
CA HIS A 46 -8.52 6.05 -4.20
C HIS A 46 -9.39 7.29 -4.36
N ASP A 47 -10.13 7.36 -5.47
CA ASP A 47 -11.06 8.44 -5.78
C ASP A 47 -12.47 7.86 -5.96
N ASP A 48 -13.38 8.18 -5.06
CA ASP A 48 -14.79 7.77 -5.12
C ASP A 48 -15.64 8.63 -6.06
N GLY A 49 -15.03 9.67 -6.62
CA GLY A 49 -15.67 10.58 -7.56
C GLY A 49 -16.20 11.87 -6.92
N PRO A 50 -16.53 12.87 -7.76
CA PRO A 50 -16.97 14.20 -7.30
C PRO A 50 -18.19 14.16 -6.40
N GLY A 51 -18.14 14.90 -5.30
CA GLY A 51 -19.26 15.09 -4.37
C GLY A 51 -19.39 13.99 -3.31
N THR A 52 -18.47 13.04 -3.26
CA THR A 52 -18.46 11.97 -2.23
C THR A 52 -17.80 12.42 -0.92
N GLY A 53 -17.04 13.50 -0.93
CA GLY A 53 -16.16 13.90 0.18
C GLY A 53 -14.82 13.17 0.17
N PHE A 54 -14.62 12.23 -0.77
CA PHE A 54 -13.41 11.42 -0.91
C PHE A 54 -12.93 11.41 -2.37
N SER A 55 -12.72 12.61 -2.91
CA SER A 55 -12.30 12.81 -4.31
C SER A 55 -11.23 13.89 -4.40
N ILE A 56 -10.60 14.00 -5.56
CA ILE A 56 -9.59 15.01 -5.85
C ILE A 56 -10.11 16.41 -5.47
N GLY A 57 -9.39 17.07 -4.55
CA GLY A 57 -9.74 18.38 -4.02
C GLY A 57 -10.43 18.37 -2.65
N ASP A 58 -10.89 17.21 -2.17
CA ASP A 58 -11.43 17.04 -0.82
C ASP A 58 -10.30 16.86 0.20
N ASP A 59 -10.46 17.34 1.44
CA ASP A 59 -9.44 17.17 2.49
C ASP A 59 -9.22 15.70 2.85
N GLU A 60 -10.27 14.90 2.88
CA GLU A 60 -10.20 13.47 3.20
C GLU A 60 -9.49 12.64 2.12
N PHE A 61 -9.46 13.14 0.88
CA PHE A 61 -8.70 12.53 -0.23
C PHE A 61 -7.18 12.66 -0.03
N GLU A 62 -6.72 13.72 0.61
CA GLU A 62 -5.29 13.97 0.79
C GLU A 62 -4.62 12.87 1.62
N VAL A 63 -3.33 12.61 1.34
CA VAL A 63 -2.54 11.63 2.09
C VAL A 63 -2.46 12.04 3.56
N TYR A 64 -2.62 11.06 4.46
CA TYR A 64 -2.45 11.24 5.90
C TYR A 64 -1.11 11.93 6.21
N SER A 65 -1.14 12.95 7.05
CA SER A 65 0.02 13.82 7.28
C SER A 65 1.28 13.10 7.75
N GLY A 66 1.10 11.96 8.44
CA GLY A 66 2.19 11.10 8.88
C GLY A 66 2.97 10.41 7.75
N PHE A 67 2.42 10.38 6.53
CA PHE A 67 2.98 9.73 5.34
C PHE A 67 3.12 10.69 4.16
N ALA A 68 3.08 11.99 4.40
CA ALA A 68 3.03 13.02 3.37
C ALA A 68 4.08 12.80 2.26
N PRO A 69 3.67 12.78 0.99
CA PRO A 69 4.58 12.63 -0.13
C PRO A 69 5.42 13.90 -0.33
N LEU A 70 6.63 13.70 -0.83
CA LEU A 70 7.45 14.81 -1.34
C LEU A 70 6.89 15.28 -2.71
N LEU A 71 7.19 16.52 -3.08
CA LEU A 71 6.75 17.09 -4.37
C LEU A 71 7.31 16.34 -5.59
N THR A 72 8.41 15.63 -5.41
CA THR A 72 9.08 14.84 -6.47
C THR A 72 8.56 13.41 -6.56
N GLU A 73 7.79 12.94 -5.58
CA GLU A 73 7.26 11.58 -5.56
C GLU A 73 6.02 11.46 -6.42
N LYS A 74 5.92 10.34 -7.13
CA LYS A 74 4.81 10.06 -8.04
C LYS A 74 3.54 9.71 -7.28
N ARG A 75 2.44 10.27 -7.76
CA ARG A 75 1.09 9.94 -7.28
C ARG A 75 0.24 9.46 -8.43
N PHE A 76 -0.45 8.36 -8.22
CA PHE A 76 -1.42 7.78 -9.14
C PHE A 76 -2.81 7.79 -8.48
N VAL A 77 -3.84 7.88 -9.29
CA VAL A 77 -5.23 7.84 -8.82
C VAL A 77 -5.91 6.63 -9.41
N LYS A 78 -6.71 5.95 -8.61
CA LYS A 78 -7.53 4.81 -9.02
C LYS A 78 -8.97 4.97 -8.52
N THR A 79 -9.91 4.36 -9.24
CA THR A 79 -11.34 4.34 -8.91
C THR A 79 -11.86 2.92 -8.63
N VAL A 80 -10.95 1.97 -8.46
CA VAL A 80 -11.22 0.55 -8.16
C VAL A 80 -10.20 0.03 -7.16
N CYS A 81 -10.40 -1.18 -6.63
CA CYS A 81 -9.51 -1.71 -5.59
C CYS A 81 -8.07 -1.87 -6.08
N SER A 82 -7.82 -2.54 -7.21
CA SER A 82 -6.44 -2.77 -7.69
C SER A 82 -5.78 -1.49 -8.18
N ALA A 83 -4.55 -1.24 -7.71
CA ALA A 83 -3.68 -0.16 -8.20
C ALA A 83 -3.16 -0.42 -9.63
N PHE A 84 -3.19 -1.67 -10.10
CA PHE A 84 -2.67 -2.06 -11.42
C PHE A 84 -3.75 -2.10 -12.51
N LYS A 85 -4.95 -1.58 -12.25
CA LYS A 85 -5.89 -1.38 -13.33
C LYS A 85 -5.32 -0.38 -14.34
N LYS A 86 -5.54 -0.66 -15.63
CA LYS A 86 -4.93 0.08 -16.75
C LYS A 86 -5.11 1.61 -16.64
N GLU A 87 -6.29 2.06 -16.20
CA GLU A 87 -6.64 3.48 -16.11
C GLU A 87 -5.81 4.25 -15.08
N SER A 88 -5.17 3.56 -14.11
CA SER A 88 -4.26 4.21 -13.17
C SER A 88 -2.93 4.62 -13.81
N GLY A 89 -2.47 3.90 -14.84
CA GLY A 89 -1.17 4.10 -15.48
C GLY A 89 0.04 3.59 -14.68
N LEU A 90 -0.18 3.04 -13.48
CA LEU A 90 0.92 2.59 -12.60
C LEU A 90 1.71 1.42 -13.20
N LEU A 91 1.01 0.42 -13.75
CA LEU A 91 1.68 -0.75 -14.34
C LEU A 91 2.56 -0.35 -15.52
N GLU A 92 2.07 0.53 -16.39
CA GLU A 92 2.83 1.07 -17.52
C GLU A 92 4.08 1.80 -17.04
N TYR A 93 3.93 2.65 -16.01
CA TYR A 93 5.03 3.38 -15.39
C TYR A 93 6.13 2.44 -14.86
N LEU A 94 5.77 1.41 -14.11
CA LEU A 94 6.74 0.44 -13.58
C LEU A 94 7.41 -0.37 -14.69
N THR A 95 6.64 -0.73 -15.71
CA THR A 95 7.14 -1.47 -16.89
C THR A 95 8.16 -0.66 -17.67
N GLU A 96 7.90 0.62 -17.94
CA GLU A 96 8.82 1.52 -18.62
C GLU A 96 10.15 1.72 -17.85
N LYS A 97 10.08 1.66 -16.53
CA LYS A 97 11.26 1.71 -15.65
C LYS A 97 12.00 0.37 -15.54
N GLY A 98 11.41 -0.72 -16.00
CA GLY A 98 11.94 -2.07 -15.82
C GLY A 98 11.86 -2.56 -14.37
N GLU A 99 11.00 -1.94 -13.54
CA GLU A 99 10.82 -2.32 -12.14
C GLU A 99 9.94 -3.55 -12.03
N LYS A 100 10.41 -4.52 -11.25
CA LYS A 100 9.71 -5.78 -10.99
C LYS A 100 9.47 -6.06 -9.52
N ASP A 101 10.30 -5.50 -8.65
CA ASP A 101 10.16 -5.67 -7.20
C ASP A 101 9.32 -4.54 -6.63
N VAL A 102 8.17 -4.88 -6.04
CA VAL A 102 7.21 -3.94 -5.46
C VAL A 102 7.02 -4.26 -3.99
N MET A 103 7.58 -3.45 -3.11
CA MET A 103 7.25 -3.49 -1.69
C MET A 103 5.99 -2.66 -1.46
N ILE A 104 4.93 -3.28 -0.96
CA ILE A 104 3.61 -2.64 -0.81
C ILE A 104 3.25 -2.43 0.66
N CYS A 105 2.70 -1.25 0.96
CA CYS A 105 2.10 -0.92 2.25
C CYS A 105 0.83 -0.07 2.06
N GLY A 106 -0.03 0.00 3.06
CA GLY A 106 -1.25 0.81 3.03
C GLY A 106 -2.50 0.08 3.48
N ILE A 107 -3.66 0.47 2.98
CA ILE A 107 -4.99 -0.01 3.40
C ILE A 107 -5.98 -0.16 2.23
N MET A 108 -7.08 -0.91 2.37
CA MET A 108 -7.36 -1.90 3.42
C MET A 108 -6.79 -3.26 3.00
N THR A 109 -6.34 -4.04 3.97
CA THR A 109 -5.77 -5.38 3.75
C THR A 109 -6.65 -6.25 2.86
N ASP A 110 -7.93 -6.36 3.18
CA ASP A 110 -8.93 -7.23 2.53
C ASP A 110 -9.53 -6.63 1.23
N PHE A 111 -9.22 -5.38 0.89
CA PHE A 111 -9.71 -4.71 -0.32
C PHE A 111 -8.56 -4.31 -1.25
N CYS A 112 -8.09 -3.08 -1.13
CA CYS A 112 -7.17 -2.50 -2.10
C CYS A 112 -5.78 -3.14 -2.06
N ILE A 113 -5.30 -3.53 -0.86
CA ILE A 113 -4.02 -4.23 -0.74
C ILE A 113 -4.13 -5.62 -1.36
N ASN A 114 -5.16 -6.41 -0.98
CA ASN A 114 -5.34 -7.74 -1.56
C ASN A 114 -5.45 -7.69 -3.09
N ALA A 115 -6.34 -6.85 -3.62
CA ALA A 115 -6.54 -6.73 -5.06
C ALA A 115 -5.26 -6.29 -5.80
N THR A 116 -4.43 -5.47 -5.17
CA THR A 116 -3.16 -5.00 -5.76
C THR A 116 -2.09 -6.09 -5.69
N VAL A 117 -1.99 -6.83 -4.59
CA VAL A 117 -1.04 -7.94 -4.42
C VAL A 117 -1.32 -9.03 -5.46
N GLU A 118 -2.57 -9.49 -5.57
CA GLU A 118 -2.94 -10.51 -6.55
C GLU A 118 -2.70 -10.05 -7.99
N ALA A 119 -3.16 -8.85 -8.35
CA ALA A 119 -2.96 -8.31 -9.69
C ALA A 119 -1.47 -8.09 -10.01
N GLY A 120 -0.67 -7.63 -9.05
CA GLY A 120 0.78 -7.48 -9.22
C GLY A 120 1.45 -8.81 -9.56
N PHE A 121 1.11 -9.86 -8.80
CA PHE A 121 1.60 -11.22 -9.07
C PHE A 121 1.17 -11.70 -10.47
N GLU A 122 -0.08 -11.51 -10.87
CA GLU A 122 -0.58 -11.91 -12.21
C GLU A 122 0.11 -11.14 -13.35
N HIS A 123 0.56 -9.91 -13.10
CA HIS A 123 1.37 -9.13 -14.04
C HIS A 123 2.87 -9.47 -14.01
N GLY A 124 3.28 -10.46 -13.22
CA GLY A 124 4.66 -10.92 -13.12
C GLY A 124 5.56 -10.01 -12.29
N LEU A 125 4.99 -9.18 -11.42
CA LEU A 125 5.73 -8.43 -10.43
C LEU A 125 6.03 -9.31 -9.20
N HIS A 126 7.14 -9.07 -8.57
CA HIS A 126 7.50 -9.66 -7.29
C HIS A 126 6.98 -8.78 -6.17
N MET A 127 5.90 -9.22 -5.54
CA MET A 127 5.22 -8.48 -4.47
C MET A 127 5.85 -8.81 -3.12
N ILE A 128 6.23 -7.79 -2.35
CA ILE A 128 6.82 -7.92 -1.01
C ILE A 128 5.92 -7.18 -0.03
N VAL A 129 5.43 -7.89 0.99
CA VAL A 129 4.51 -7.35 1.99
C VAL A 129 5.18 -7.36 3.37
N PRO A 130 5.61 -6.19 3.88
CA PRO A 130 6.18 -6.09 5.22
C PRO A 130 5.13 -6.28 6.32
N ALA A 131 5.52 -7.00 7.37
CA ALA A 131 4.64 -7.24 8.51
C ALA A 131 4.16 -5.92 9.15
N TYR A 132 2.86 -5.83 9.43
CA TYR A 132 2.19 -4.66 10.00
C TYR A 132 2.39 -3.36 9.23
N ALA A 133 2.68 -3.44 7.93
CA ALA A 133 2.67 -2.29 7.02
C ALA A 133 1.38 -2.22 6.20
N ASN A 134 0.45 -3.12 6.43
CA ASN A 134 -0.93 -3.03 5.97
C ASN A 134 -1.89 -3.23 7.13
N SER A 135 -3.11 -2.75 7.00
CA SER A 135 -4.15 -2.85 8.02
C SER A 135 -5.55 -2.77 7.42
N THR A 136 -6.54 -3.16 8.22
CA THR A 136 -7.97 -3.04 7.90
C THR A 136 -8.79 -2.85 9.17
N GLN A 137 -10.09 -2.62 9.03
CA GLN A 137 -11.04 -2.47 10.12
C GLN A 137 -11.85 -3.75 10.33
N ASP A 138 -12.56 -3.84 11.46
CA ASP A 138 -13.56 -4.86 11.69
C ASP A 138 -14.68 -4.76 10.65
N ASN A 139 -15.19 -5.91 10.22
CA ASN A 139 -16.37 -6.02 9.40
C ASN A 139 -17.37 -7.03 10.00
N GLU A 140 -18.52 -7.26 9.37
CA GLU A 140 -19.56 -8.15 9.90
C GLU A 140 -19.17 -9.64 9.97
N TYR A 141 -18.08 -10.06 9.33
CA TYR A 141 -17.62 -11.44 9.27
C TYR A 141 -16.32 -11.68 10.04
N MET A 142 -15.41 -10.70 10.08
CA MET A 142 -14.08 -10.83 10.64
C MET A 142 -13.67 -9.56 11.38
N THR A 143 -12.92 -9.72 12.47
CA THR A 143 -12.20 -8.58 13.03
C THR A 143 -11.05 -8.15 12.12
N GLY A 144 -10.59 -6.92 12.24
CA GLY A 144 -9.40 -6.43 11.53
C GLY A 144 -8.17 -7.31 11.77
N GLU A 145 -8.01 -7.81 13.01
CA GLU A 145 -6.96 -8.76 13.39
C GLU A 145 -7.09 -10.08 12.62
N GLN A 146 -8.28 -10.68 12.58
CA GLN A 146 -8.53 -11.92 11.85
C GLN A 146 -8.27 -11.74 10.36
N SER A 147 -8.76 -10.65 9.75
CA SER A 147 -8.49 -10.32 8.35
C SER A 147 -7.00 -10.15 8.10
N TYR A 148 -6.30 -9.38 8.95
CA TYR A 148 -4.86 -9.19 8.82
C TYR A 148 -4.11 -10.53 8.79
N HIS A 149 -4.33 -11.41 9.78
CA HIS A 149 -3.66 -12.71 9.85
C HIS A 149 -4.04 -13.64 8.71
N TYR A 150 -5.32 -13.65 8.29
CA TYR A 150 -5.75 -14.45 7.15
C TYR A 150 -4.98 -14.12 5.87
N TYR A 151 -4.83 -12.83 5.55
CA TYR A 151 -4.13 -12.41 4.33
C TYR A 151 -2.61 -12.54 4.44
N ASN A 152 -2.01 -12.05 5.52
CA ASN A 152 -0.56 -11.97 5.67
C ASN A 152 0.11 -13.30 6.03
N GLU A 153 -0.63 -14.25 6.65
CA GLU A 153 -0.06 -15.51 7.12
C GLU A 153 -0.58 -16.75 6.37
N PHE A 154 -1.70 -16.63 5.65
CA PHE A 154 -2.31 -17.76 4.94
C PHE A 154 -2.48 -17.52 3.45
N LEU A 155 -3.13 -16.41 3.03
CA LEU A 155 -3.50 -16.26 1.62
C LEU A 155 -2.33 -15.87 0.74
N TRP A 156 -1.54 -14.87 1.13
CA TRP A 156 -0.47 -14.34 0.29
C TRP A 156 0.84 -15.14 0.31
N PRO A 157 1.33 -15.67 1.48
CA PRO A 157 2.61 -16.37 1.51
C PRO A 157 2.66 -17.56 0.57
N ASP A 158 3.79 -17.74 -0.09
CA ASP A 158 4.05 -18.84 -1.04
C ASP A 158 3.09 -18.91 -2.24
N ARG A 159 2.24 -17.90 -2.42
CA ARG A 159 1.24 -17.87 -3.49
C ARG A 159 1.27 -16.57 -4.29
N TYR A 160 1.16 -15.42 -3.63
CA TYR A 160 1.05 -14.13 -4.29
C TYR A 160 2.17 -13.15 -3.91
N ALA A 161 2.76 -13.30 -2.71
CA ALA A 161 3.75 -12.35 -2.21
C ALA A 161 4.71 -12.98 -1.21
N ASP A 162 5.89 -12.37 -1.10
CA ASP A 162 6.80 -12.58 0.01
C ASP A 162 6.35 -11.74 1.21
N CYS A 163 5.66 -12.37 2.17
CA CYS A 163 5.32 -11.73 3.43
C CYS A 163 6.53 -11.82 4.38
N VAL A 164 7.11 -10.67 4.70
CA VAL A 164 8.40 -10.62 5.42
C VAL A 164 8.30 -9.85 6.74
N PRO A 165 9.09 -10.22 7.77
CA PRO A 165 9.26 -9.39 8.96
C PRO A 165 9.74 -7.99 8.61
N MET A 166 9.39 -7.00 9.43
CA MET A 166 9.74 -5.59 9.19
C MET A 166 11.26 -5.37 9.06
N GLU A 167 12.06 -6.06 9.89
CA GLU A 167 13.51 -6.01 9.84
C GLU A 167 14.04 -6.45 8.48
N LYS A 168 13.44 -7.52 7.92
CA LYS A 168 13.81 -8.02 6.60
C LYS A 168 13.44 -7.05 5.48
N ALA A 169 12.29 -6.43 5.57
CA ALA A 169 11.86 -5.40 4.61
C ALA A 169 12.84 -4.22 4.59
N LEU A 170 13.28 -3.75 5.77
CA LEU A 170 14.27 -2.68 5.88
C LEU A 170 15.65 -3.08 5.33
N GLU A 171 16.05 -4.35 5.48
CA GLU A 171 17.28 -4.87 4.84
C GLU A 171 17.16 -4.89 3.31
N LEU A 172 15.99 -5.23 2.76
CA LEU A 172 15.76 -5.26 1.31
C LEU A 172 15.83 -3.85 0.70
N LEU A 173 15.35 -2.84 1.42
CA LEU A 173 15.46 -1.43 0.99
C LEU A 173 16.89 -0.89 1.00
N LYS A 174 17.83 -1.54 1.71
CA LYS A 174 19.24 -1.10 1.82
C LYS A 174 20.18 -1.76 0.81
N LYS A 175 19.67 -2.62 -0.04
CA LYS A 175 20.47 -3.32 -1.08
C LYS A 175 20.47 -2.57 -2.39
#